data_a025db116d43ee33c006f5af7f0cccab
#
_entry.id   a025db116d43ee33c006f5af7f0cccab
#
_cell.length_a   1.000
_cell.length_b   1.000
_cell.length_c   1.000
_cell.angle_alpha   90.00
_cell.angle_beta   90.00
_cell.angle_gamma   90.00
#
_symmetry.space_group_name_H-M   'P 1'
#
loop_
_entity.id
_entity.type
_entity.pdbx_description
1 polymer ?
#
loop_
_entity_poly.entity_id
_entity_poly.type
_entity_poly.pdbx_seq_one_letter_code
_entity_poly.pdbx_strand_id
1 'polypeptide(L)'
;IKNPKKYFKNNVIGTLKVLEAANKVKIKKLIYAASSSCYGNPKKLPTSEKDKIDLRNPYAVTKFIGEEIIMKYAEMFKMPNISFRFFNVYGARLNVSGQYGAVISNFLSQTKNKKPLTIVGNGKQTRDFIHVDDLANALIKVLKSKHTNKIYNLGSGRKTSINYIASIF
;
A
#
# COMPACT_ATOMS: atom_id res chain seq x y z
N ILE A 1 -12.39 -12.39 -4.06
CA ILE A 1 -12.12 -11.20 -4.91
C ILE A 1 -13.24 -11.11 -5.94
N LYS A 2 -14.23 -10.23 -5.69
CA LYS A 2 -15.49 -10.23 -6.46
C LYS A 2 -15.39 -9.52 -7.82
N ASN A 3 -14.39 -8.66 -8.08
CA ASN A 3 -14.33 -7.93 -9.36
C ASN A 3 -12.89 -7.58 -9.79
N PRO A 4 -12.16 -8.50 -10.43
CA PRO A 4 -10.81 -8.24 -10.95
C PRO A 4 -10.78 -7.11 -11.98
N LYS A 5 -11.79 -7.01 -12.85
CA LYS A 5 -11.87 -5.96 -13.89
C LYS A 5 -11.81 -4.55 -13.30
N LYS A 6 -12.46 -4.34 -12.14
CA LYS A 6 -12.43 -3.04 -11.43
C LYS A 6 -11.03 -2.67 -10.98
N TYR A 7 -10.22 -3.64 -10.50
CA TYR A 7 -8.83 -3.40 -10.15
C TYR A 7 -8.01 -2.98 -11.36
N PHE A 8 -8.12 -3.69 -12.48
CA PHE A 8 -7.41 -3.34 -13.70
C PHE A 8 -7.81 -1.95 -14.21
N LYS A 9 -9.11 -1.66 -14.28
CA LYS A 9 -9.60 -0.34 -14.70
C LYS A 9 -9.03 0.78 -13.84
N ASN A 10 -9.06 0.65 -12.50
CA ASN A 10 -8.65 1.72 -11.60
C ASN A 10 -7.12 1.79 -11.43
N ASN A 11 -6.46 0.65 -11.16
CA ASN A 11 -5.06 0.65 -10.76
C ASN A 11 -4.10 0.63 -11.95
N VAL A 12 -4.52 0.16 -13.12
CA VAL A 12 -3.69 0.10 -14.32
C VAL A 12 -4.07 1.23 -15.27
N ILE A 13 -5.28 1.19 -15.82
CA ILE A 13 -5.73 2.20 -16.79
C ILE A 13 -5.82 3.59 -16.15
N GLY A 14 -6.35 3.67 -14.90
CA GLY A 14 -6.39 4.93 -14.17
C GLY A 14 -5.00 5.52 -13.91
N THR A 15 -4.02 4.68 -13.53
CA THR A 15 -2.63 5.10 -13.37
C THR A 15 -2.04 5.63 -14.67
N LEU A 16 -2.27 4.93 -15.79
CA LEU A 16 -1.78 5.38 -17.09
C LEU A 16 -2.34 6.76 -17.47
N LYS A 17 -3.65 6.97 -17.30
CA LYS A 17 -4.29 8.28 -17.55
C LYS A 17 -3.71 9.41 -16.68
N VAL A 18 -3.43 9.13 -15.41
CA VAL A 18 -2.78 10.10 -14.52
C VAL A 18 -1.36 10.42 -15.01
N LEU A 19 -0.60 9.41 -15.45
CA LEU A 19 0.74 9.61 -16.01
C LEU A 19 0.73 10.46 -17.28
N GLU A 20 -0.18 10.19 -18.20
CA GLU A 20 -0.36 10.97 -19.42
C GLU A 20 -0.64 12.45 -19.11
N ALA A 21 -1.59 12.69 -18.19
CA ALA A 21 -1.92 14.04 -17.75
C ALA A 21 -0.75 14.73 -17.04
N ALA A 22 -0.06 14.02 -16.16
CA ALA A 22 1.11 14.51 -15.42
C ALA A 22 2.26 14.91 -16.37
N ASN A 23 2.50 14.08 -17.38
CA ASN A 23 3.52 14.36 -18.39
C ASN A 23 3.15 15.58 -19.25
N LYS A 24 1.89 15.70 -19.66
CA LYS A 24 1.39 16.85 -20.43
C LYS A 24 1.60 18.17 -19.71
N VAL A 25 1.37 18.23 -18.41
CA VAL A 25 1.56 19.46 -17.60
C VAL A 25 2.95 19.58 -16.98
N LYS A 26 3.86 18.67 -17.29
CA LYS A 26 5.26 18.65 -16.83
C LYS A 26 5.39 18.82 -15.31
N ILE A 27 4.71 17.98 -14.53
CA ILE A 27 4.78 18.03 -13.08
C ILE A 27 6.21 17.89 -12.56
N LYS A 28 6.49 18.51 -11.41
CA LYS A 28 7.84 18.48 -10.80
C LYS A 28 8.21 17.12 -10.22
N LYS A 29 7.25 16.39 -9.69
CA LYS A 29 7.45 15.05 -9.10
C LYS A 29 6.12 14.31 -8.96
N LEU A 30 6.13 13.00 -9.23
CA LEU A 30 5.02 12.08 -8.97
C LEU A 30 5.36 11.18 -7.79
N ILE A 31 4.41 10.97 -6.89
CA ILE A 31 4.50 9.93 -5.87
C ILE A 31 3.39 8.90 -6.13
N TYR A 32 3.79 7.63 -6.23
CA TYR A 32 2.85 6.54 -6.42
C TYR A 32 2.67 5.71 -5.15
N ALA A 33 1.42 5.51 -4.77
CA ALA A 33 1.04 4.59 -3.72
C ALA A 33 1.02 3.15 -4.27
N ALA A 34 2.17 2.48 -4.25
CA ALA A 34 2.27 1.04 -4.49
C ALA A 34 1.83 0.25 -3.25
N SER A 35 2.15 -1.03 -3.16
CA SER A 35 1.70 -1.87 -2.06
C SER A 35 2.69 -2.98 -1.72
N SER A 36 2.93 -3.21 -0.44
CA SER A 36 3.69 -4.36 0.07
C SER A 36 3.04 -5.71 -0.25
N SER A 37 1.78 -5.72 -0.72
CA SER A 37 1.11 -6.95 -1.20
C SER A 37 1.83 -7.62 -2.37
N CYS A 38 2.73 -6.91 -3.06
CA CYS A 38 3.57 -7.47 -4.12
C CYS A 38 4.53 -8.55 -3.62
N TYR A 39 4.87 -8.57 -2.33
CA TYR A 39 5.78 -9.56 -1.74
C TYR A 39 5.11 -10.89 -1.39
N GLY A 40 3.77 -10.96 -1.41
CA GLY A 40 3.01 -12.16 -1.05
C GLY A 40 3.34 -12.66 0.35
N ASN A 41 3.99 -13.83 0.43
CA ASN A 41 4.49 -14.40 1.69
C ASN A 41 6.03 -14.37 1.69
N PRO A 42 6.66 -13.29 2.16
CA PRO A 42 8.10 -13.17 2.18
C PRO A 42 8.73 -14.21 3.12
N LYS A 43 9.83 -14.81 2.68
CA LYS A 43 10.57 -15.81 3.49
C LYS A 43 11.39 -15.16 4.61
N LYS A 44 11.76 -13.89 4.44
CA LYS A 44 12.61 -13.13 5.38
C LYS A 44 11.91 -11.83 5.76
N LEU A 45 12.06 -11.43 7.02
CA LEU A 45 11.55 -10.17 7.57
C LEU A 45 12.66 -9.46 8.36
N PRO A 46 12.77 -8.14 8.26
CA PRO A 46 11.94 -7.24 7.47
C PRO A 46 12.15 -7.42 5.97
N THR A 47 11.09 -7.16 5.18
CA THR A 47 11.10 -7.26 3.72
C THR A 47 11.89 -6.11 3.11
N SER A 48 12.79 -6.41 2.18
CA SER A 48 13.56 -5.44 1.40
C SER A 48 12.90 -5.15 0.06
N GLU A 49 13.15 -3.97 -0.51
CA GLU A 49 12.70 -3.61 -1.86
C GLU A 49 13.26 -4.53 -2.95
N LYS A 50 14.39 -5.21 -2.66
CA LYS A 50 15.05 -6.18 -3.56
C LYS A 50 14.50 -7.61 -3.42
N ASP A 51 13.61 -7.85 -2.47
CA ASP A 51 13.04 -9.17 -2.26
C ASP A 51 12.16 -9.59 -3.43
N LYS A 52 12.07 -10.90 -3.62
CA LYS A 52 11.31 -11.52 -4.71
C LYS A 52 9.84 -11.07 -4.67
N ILE A 53 9.32 -10.69 -5.81
CA ILE A 53 7.90 -10.40 -6.02
C ILE A 53 7.12 -11.72 -6.12
N ASP A 54 6.03 -11.82 -5.35
CA ASP A 54 5.13 -12.97 -5.28
C ASP A 54 3.67 -12.49 -5.31
N LEU A 55 3.12 -12.32 -6.50
CA LEU A 55 1.81 -11.73 -6.74
C LEU A 55 0.69 -12.75 -6.55
N ARG A 56 0.02 -12.75 -5.39
CA ARG A 56 -0.96 -13.78 -5.00
C ARG A 56 -2.42 -13.43 -5.24
N ASN A 57 -2.72 -12.23 -5.67
CA ASN A 57 -4.09 -11.81 -5.92
C ASN A 57 -4.15 -10.66 -6.93
N PRO A 58 -5.33 -10.43 -7.58
CA PRO A 58 -5.48 -9.38 -8.59
C PRO A 58 -5.16 -7.96 -8.11
N TYR A 59 -5.37 -7.66 -6.83
CA TYR A 59 -4.97 -6.36 -6.27
C TYR A 59 -3.45 -6.20 -6.31
N ALA A 60 -2.70 -7.19 -5.80
CA ALA A 60 -1.24 -7.17 -5.83
C ALA A 60 -0.71 -7.05 -7.26
N VAL A 61 -1.28 -7.84 -8.19
CA VAL A 61 -0.93 -7.79 -9.62
C VAL A 61 -1.12 -6.38 -10.17
N THR A 62 -2.29 -5.77 -9.99
CA THR A 62 -2.57 -4.46 -10.58
C THR A 62 -1.80 -3.32 -9.95
N LYS A 63 -1.50 -3.39 -8.64
CA LYS A 63 -0.65 -2.41 -7.96
C LYS A 63 0.80 -2.50 -8.41
N PHE A 64 1.30 -3.72 -8.61
CA PHE A 64 2.65 -3.94 -9.12
C PHE A 64 2.78 -3.52 -10.58
N ILE A 65 1.82 -3.84 -11.45
CA ILE A 65 1.80 -3.35 -12.84
C ILE A 65 1.81 -1.81 -12.86
N GLY A 66 1.02 -1.15 -12.02
CA GLY A 66 1.04 0.32 -11.90
C GLY A 66 2.41 0.86 -11.48
N GLU A 67 3.10 0.20 -10.56
CA GLU A 67 4.47 0.56 -10.15
C GLU A 67 5.45 0.44 -11.33
N GLU A 68 5.43 -0.66 -12.06
CA GLU A 68 6.29 -0.89 -13.24
C GLU A 68 6.02 0.14 -14.34
N ILE A 69 4.75 0.42 -14.64
CA ILE A 69 4.37 1.45 -15.62
C ILE A 69 4.95 2.80 -15.21
N ILE A 70 4.81 3.21 -13.96
CA ILE A 70 5.30 4.49 -13.46
C ILE A 70 6.82 4.57 -13.57
N MET A 71 7.54 3.52 -13.18
CA MET A 71 8.99 3.52 -13.24
C MET A 71 9.50 3.62 -14.69
N LYS A 72 8.89 2.87 -15.63
CA LYS A 72 9.25 2.90 -17.03
C LYS A 72 8.82 4.18 -17.74
N TYR A 73 7.62 4.69 -17.44
CA TYR A 73 7.14 5.95 -18.00
C TYR A 73 8.03 7.12 -17.58
N ALA A 74 8.45 7.13 -16.32
CA ALA A 74 9.37 8.14 -15.81
C ALA A 74 10.75 8.13 -16.50
N GLU A 75 11.26 6.94 -16.77
CA GLU A 75 12.51 6.76 -17.51
C GLU A 75 12.38 7.32 -18.94
N MET A 76 11.30 6.94 -19.66
CA MET A 76 11.06 7.36 -21.05
C MET A 76 10.83 8.87 -21.20
N PHE A 77 10.09 9.48 -20.29
CA PHE A 77 9.67 10.88 -20.36
C PHE A 77 10.44 11.81 -19.40
N LYS A 78 11.48 11.31 -18.74
CA LYS A 78 12.31 12.04 -17.76
C LYS A 78 11.46 12.70 -16.66
N MET A 79 10.40 12.02 -16.23
CA MET A 79 9.46 12.51 -15.21
C MET A 79 9.90 12.04 -13.83
N PRO A 80 10.32 12.94 -12.92
CA PRO A 80 10.74 12.55 -11.57
C PRO A 80 9.63 11.86 -10.80
N ASN A 81 9.90 10.66 -10.27
CA ASN A 81 8.91 9.90 -9.51
C ASN A 81 9.51 9.18 -8.30
N ILE A 82 8.65 8.79 -7.39
CA ILE A 82 8.93 7.86 -6.28
C ILE A 82 7.74 6.91 -6.15
N SER A 83 8.02 5.62 -6.02
CA SER A 83 7.02 4.61 -5.68
C SER A 83 7.20 4.20 -4.22
N PHE A 84 6.11 4.23 -3.44
CA PHE A 84 6.10 3.70 -2.08
C PHE A 84 5.25 2.45 -1.98
N ARG A 85 5.84 1.32 -1.59
CA ARG A 85 5.14 0.10 -1.22
C ARG A 85 4.63 0.23 0.21
N PHE A 86 3.40 0.75 0.35
CA PHE A 86 2.76 0.92 1.66
C PHE A 86 2.50 -0.42 2.32
N PHE A 87 2.83 -0.51 3.60
CA PHE A 87 2.40 -1.59 4.48
C PHE A 87 0.98 -1.32 5.02
N ASN A 88 0.61 -1.80 6.20
CA ASN A 88 -0.78 -1.66 6.66
C ASN A 88 -0.98 -0.29 7.31
N VAL A 89 -1.54 0.64 6.56
CA VAL A 89 -1.80 2.01 7.04
C VAL A 89 -3.03 2.02 7.94
N TYR A 90 -2.93 2.69 9.09
CA TYR A 90 -4.03 2.91 10.01
C TYR A 90 -4.05 4.35 10.52
N GLY A 91 -5.13 4.77 11.15
CA GLY A 91 -5.26 6.11 11.74
C GLY A 91 -6.59 6.78 11.43
N ALA A 92 -6.64 8.09 11.60
CA ALA A 92 -7.84 8.90 11.39
C ALA A 92 -8.41 8.72 9.96
N ARG A 93 -9.74 8.77 9.85
CA ARG A 93 -10.50 8.60 8.59
C ARG A 93 -10.34 7.21 7.93
N LEU A 94 -9.95 6.20 8.71
CA LEU A 94 -9.94 4.82 8.24
C LEU A 94 -11.35 4.40 7.80
N ASN A 95 -11.49 3.88 6.58
CA ASN A 95 -12.78 3.42 6.08
C ASN A 95 -13.20 2.12 6.79
N VAL A 96 -14.22 2.21 7.63
CA VAL A 96 -14.76 1.06 8.40
C VAL A 96 -15.88 0.30 7.68
N SER A 97 -16.33 0.77 6.51
CA SER A 97 -17.49 0.21 5.78
C SER A 97 -17.13 -0.69 4.60
N GLY A 98 -15.85 -0.89 4.30
CA GLY A 98 -15.40 -1.60 3.11
C GLY A 98 -15.29 -3.12 3.28
N GLN A 99 -15.71 -3.90 2.30
CA GLN A 99 -15.48 -5.36 2.20
C GLN A 99 -13.99 -5.78 2.23
N TYR A 100 -13.10 -4.82 2.13
CA TYR A 100 -11.63 -4.95 2.14
C TYR A 100 -11.01 -4.22 3.33
N GLY A 101 -11.77 -4.05 4.40
CA GLY A 101 -11.29 -3.41 5.61
C GLY A 101 -10.01 -4.10 6.10
N ALA A 102 -8.96 -3.33 6.32
CA ALA A 102 -7.80 -3.81 7.08
C ALA A 102 -8.30 -4.33 8.44
N VAL A 103 -7.56 -5.24 9.06
CA VAL A 103 -7.99 -5.88 10.32
C VAL A 103 -8.45 -4.86 11.37
N ILE A 104 -7.76 -3.71 11.48
CA ILE A 104 -8.12 -2.62 12.39
C ILE A 104 -9.51 -2.04 12.08
N SER A 105 -9.86 -1.81 10.79
CA SER A 105 -11.19 -1.32 10.44
C SER A 105 -12.30 -2.31 10.74
N ASN A 106 -12.03 -3.60 10.56
CA ASN A 106 -12.97 -4.66 10.91
C ASN A 106 -13.20 -4.70 12.43
N PHE A 107 -12.14 -4.66 13.23
CA PHE A 107 -12.22 -4.65 14.70
C PHE A 107 -12.96 -3.41 15.19
N LEU A 108 -12.63 -2.21 14.70
CA LEU A 108 -13.37 -0.98 15.01
C LEU A 108 -14.86 -1.10 14.69
N SER A 109 -15.21 -1.63 13.53
CA SER A 109 -16.62 -1.83 13.16
C SER A 109 -17.31 -2.84 14.07
N GLN A 110 -16.64 -3.93 14.41
CA GLN A 110 -17.19 -4.97 15.31
C GLN A 110 -17.39 -4.43 16.72
N THR A 111 -16.40 -3.76 17.29
CA THR A 111 -16.49 -3.14 18.62
C THR A 111 -17.61 -2.09 18.67
N LYS A 112 -17.68 -1.19 17.67
CA LYS A 112 -18.76 -0.20 17.57
C LYS A 112 -20.15 -0.84 17.55
N ASN A 113 -20.29 -2.00 16.90
CA ASN A 113 -21.55 -2.74 16.81
C ASN A 113 -21.72 -3.79 17.91
N LYS A 114 -20.89 -3.77 18.98
CA LYS A 114 -20.92 -4.73 20.09
C LYS A 114 -20.86 -6.20 19.63
N LYS A 115 -20.13 -6.47 18.55
CA LYS A 115 -19.94 -7.82 17.99
C LYS A 115 -18.59 -8.38 18.40
N PRO A 116 -18.46 -9.71 18.56
CA PRO A 116 -17.18 -10.35 18.80
C PRO A 116 -16.17 -10.04 17.70
N LEU A 117 -14.88 -9.91 18.07
CA LEU A 117 -13.80 -9.72 17.11
C LEU A 117 -13.56 -11.01 16.32
N THR A 118 -13.53 -10.93 15.01
CA THR A 118 -13.26 -12.06 14.11
C THR A 118 -11.78 -12.17 13.80
N ILE A 119 -11.11 -13.16 14.37
CA ILE A 119 -9.71 -13.47 14.07
C ILE A 119 -9.66 -14.64 13.08
N VAL A 120 -9.07 -14.42 11.92
CA VAL A 120 -8.86 -15.47 10.92
C VAL A 120 -7.62 -16.28 11.28
N GLY A 121 -7.78 -17.61 11.40
CA GLY A 121 -6.74 -18.51 11.86
C GLY A 121 -6.51 -18.39 13.37
N ASN A 122 -5.25 -18.54 13.81
CA ASN A 122 -4.89 -18.50 15.24
C ASN A 122 -4.43 -17.11 15.74
N GLY A 123 -4.48 -16.08 14.91
CA GLY A 123 -4.10 -14.72 15.25
C GLY A 123 -2.60 -14.47 15.48
N LYS A 124 -1.74 -15.48 15.35
CA LYS A 124 -0.29 -15.36 15.50
C LYS A 124 0.39 -14.72 14.27
N GLN A 125 -0.31 -14.65 13.13
CA GLN A 125 0.22 -13.98 11.95
C GLN A 125 0.49 -12.49 12.27
N THR A 126 1.63 -12.01 11.77
CA THR A 126 2.07 -10.64 12.00
C THR A 126 1.88 -9.75 10.79
N ARG A 127 1.72 -8.46 11.03
CA ARG A 127 1.72 -7.40 10.01
C ARG A 127 2.57 -6.23 10.51
N ASP A 128 3.09 -5.46 9.56
CA ASP A 128 3.65 -4.15 9.84
C ASP A 128 2.55 -3.10 9.69
N PHE A 129 2.31 -2.32 10.73
CA PHE A 129 1.32 -1.25 10.76
C PHE A 129 2.02 0.09 10.86
N ILE A 130 1.67 1.03 9.99
CA ILE A 130 2.18 2.41 9.99
C ILE A 130 1.05 3.40 10.22
N HIS A 131 1.26 4.38 11.11
CA HIS A 131 0.27 5.44 11.31
C HIS A 131 0.19 6.36 10.10
N VAL A 132 -1.01 6.85 9.78
CA VAL A 132 -1.24 7.70 8.61
C VAL A 132 -0.45 9.02 8.66
N ASP A 133 -0.20 9.56 9.86
CA ASP A 133 0.59 10.79 10.00
C ASP A 133 2.07 10.54 9.68
N ASP A 134 2.63 9.40 10.07
CA ASP A 134 4.01 9.02 9.73
C ASP A 134 4.16 8.84 8.22
N LEU A 135 3.15 8.20 7.61
CA LEU A 135 3.08 8.05 6.16
C LEU A 135 3.01 9.42 5.47
N ALA A 136 2.12 10.31 5.90
CA ALA A 136 1.98 11.65 5.33
C ALA A 136 3.27 12.46 5.46
N ASN A 137 3.94 12.39 6.63
CA ASN A 137 5.22 13.04 6.86
C ASN A 137 6.32 12.51 5.93
N ALA A 138 6.36 11.19 5.69
CA ALA A 138 7.30 10.59 4.73
C ALA A 138 7.06 11.10 3.29
N LEU A 139 5.80 11.19 2.86
CA LEU A 139 5.43 11.74 1.55
C LEU A 139 5.87 13.20 1.40
N ILE A 140 5.63 14.04 2.42
CA ILE A 140 6.04 15.46 2.42
C ILE A 140 7.57 15.58 2.36
N LYS A 141 8.30 14.78 3.14
CA LYS A 141 9.78 14.77 3.12
C LYS A 141 10.31 14.41 1.74
N VAL A 142 9.74 13.41 1.09
CA VAL A 142 10.17 12.98 -0.24
C VAL A 142 9.83 13.99 -1.32
N LEU A 143 8.71 14.69 -1.23
CA LEU A 143 8.39 15.79 -2.15
C LEU A 143 9.46 16.88 -2.15
N LYS A 144 10.00 17.22 -0.98
CA LYS A 144 11.04 18.22 -0.79
C LYS A 144 12.47 17.71 -1.07
N SER A 145 12.65 16.41 -1.20
CA SER A 145 13.97 15.80 -1.40
C SER A 145 14.41 15.82 -2.87
N LYS A 146 15.71 15.60 -3.11
CA LYS A 146 16.26 15.38 -4.45
C LYS A 146 16.12 13.92 -4.94
N HIS A 147 15.62 13.01 -4.10
CA HIS A 147 15.43 11.61 -4.50
C HIS A 147 14.38 11.48 -5.59
N THR A 148 14.72 10.76 -6.64
CA THR A 148 13.81 10.45 -7.76
C THR A 148 14.07 9.05 -8.29
N ASN A 149 13.10 8.49 -9.01
CA ASN A 149 13.19 7.21 -9.71
C ASN A 149 13.63 6.07 -8.77
N LYS A 150 13.00 6.02 -7.60
CA LYS A 150 13.28 5.04 -6.55
C LYS A 150 11.97 4.39 -6.06
N ILE A 151 12.11 3.15 -5.63
CA ILE A 151 11.07 2.41 -4.93
C ILE A 151 11.50 2.30 -3.47
N TYR A 152 10.58 2.57 -2.55
CA TYR A 152 10.80 2.44 -1.12
C TYR A 152 9.67 1.66 -0.45
N ASN A 153 10.02 0.81 0.49
CA ASN A 153 9.07 0.31 1.46
C ASN A 153 8.68 1.40 2.45
N LEU A 154 7.40 1.48 2.79
CA LEU A 154 6.91 2.44 3.78
C LEU A 154 6.06 1.72 4.82
N GLY A 155 6.68 1.36 5.91
CA GLY A 155 6.16 0.68 7.08
C GLY A 155 6.85 1.17 8.35
N SER A 156 6.46 0.63 9.50
CA SER A 156 7.11 0.93 10.79
C SER A 156 8.38 0.11 11.05
N GLY A 157 8.58 -0.96 10.29
CA GLY A 157 9.65 -1.95 10.53
C GLY A 157 9.36 -2.91 11.70
N ARG A 158 8.16 -2.86 12.28
CA ARG A 158 7.78 -3.67 13.45
C ARG A 158 6.79 -4.77 13.09
N LYS A 159 6.97 -5.93 13.70
CA LYS A 159 6.04 -7.07 13.60
C LYS A 159 4.99 -6.96 14.71
N THR A 160 3.73 -6.86 14.33
CA THR A 160 2.61 -6.83 15.29
C THR A 160 1.65 -7.97 14.98
N SER A 161 1.36 -8.84 15.96
CA SER A 161 0.44 -9.96 15.78
C SER A 161 -1.01 -9.49 15.77
N ILE A 162 -1.88 -10.25 15.09
CA ILE A 162 -3.32 -9.94 15.08
C ILE A 162 -3.93 -10.11 16.47
N ASN A 163 -3.45 -11.09 17.27
CA ASN A 163 -3.89 -11.24 18.65
C ASN A 163 -3.56 -10.01 19.50
N TYR A 164 -2.36 -9.42 19.34
CA TYR A 164 -2.01 -8.19 20.04
C TYR A 164 -2.92 -7.03 19.62
N ILE A 165 -3.19 -6.88 18.32
CA ILE A 165 -4.15 -5.85 17.87
C ILE A 165 -5.53 -6.10 18.47
N ALA A 166 -6.01 -7.34 18.49
CA ALA A 166 -7.31 -7.68 19.09
C ALA A 166 -7.40 -7.37 20.59
N SER A 167 -6.31 -7.51 21.35
CA SER A 167 -6.29 -7.21 22.77
C SER A 167 -6.41 -5.72 23.13
N ILE A 168 -6.27 -4.83 22.13
CA ILE A 168 -6.41 -3.37 22.29
C ILE A 168 -7.88 -2.94 22.19
N PHE A 169 -8.75 -3.80 21.61
CA PHE A 169 -10.18 -3.53 21.40
C PHE A 169 -11.08 -4.15 22.45
#